data_3d5daa4e04fb8bae8fa8ca40fe05e2a1
#
_entry.id   3d5daa4e04fb8bae8fa8ca40fe05e2a1
#
_cell.length_a   1.000
_cell.length_b   1.000
_cell.length_c   1.000
_cell.angle_alpha   90.00
_cell.angle_beta   90.00
_cell.angle_gamma   90.00
#
_symmetry.space_group_name_H-M   'P 1'
#
loop_
_entity.id
_entity.type
_entity.pdbx_description
1 polymer ?
#
loop_
_entity_poly.entity_id
_entity_poly.type
_entity_poly.pdbx_seq_one_letter_code
_entity_poly.pdbx_strand_id
1 'polypeptide(L)'
;MREGLAVAEPQYEPDDLDRLLQLRAMYEVRGPGLLTWPSVPMPVVRTASIMFTDIRGFTRLTERFAHDPAGLLEVLNAHLKKVLRSIAICGGVVEKFVGDGVMATFGAGGEQPDHVDRAMAAAIGLIGANEALNRKSAADWGFRLEVGVGIASGPVVVGAVGSADRSELGVLGDVVNVAARLVTNAGPGEVLMTGTVYRAVADRLQSELTSQSAVRGRSGSLEIYRMALLGGRGELT
;
A
#
# COMPACT_ATOMS: atom_id res chain seq x y z
N MET A 1 19.41 -5.87 -37.39
CA MET A 1 19.18 -4.56 -36.75
C MET A 1 17.82 -4.62 -36.06
N ARG A 2 17.79 -4.73 -34.74
CA ARG A 2 16.58 -4.58 -33.94
C ARG A 2 16.72 -3.26 -33.20
N GLU A 3 15.97 -2.27 -33.64
CA GLU A 3 15.87 -0.99 -32.93
C GLU A 3 15.13 -1.25 -31.61
N GLY A 4 15.86 -1.08 -30.50
CA GLY A 4 15.28 -1.09 -29.16
C GLY A 4 14.46 0.17 -28.97
N LEU A 5 13.14 0.02 -28.74
CA LEU A 5 12.35 1.12 -28.19
C LEU A 5 12.89 1.44 -26.79
N ALA A 6 13.52 2.59 -26.66
CA ALA A 6 13.87 3.17 -25.38
C ALA A 6 12.56 3.57 -24.68
N VAL A 7 12.13 2.76 -23.70
CA VAL A 7 11.08 3.14 -22.78
C VAL A 7 11.68 4.16 -21.83
N ALA A 8 11.23 5.42 -21.94
CA ALA A 8 11.62 6.49 -21.03
C ALA A 8 11.33 6.04 -19.59
N GLU A 9 12.36 6.03 -18.74
CA GLU A 9 12.17 5.95 -17.29
C GLU A 9 11.27 7.12 -16.88
N PRO A 10 10.30 6.92 -15.95
CA PRO A 10 9.59 8.04 -15.39
C PRO A 10 10.62 8.96 -14.74
N GLN A 11 10.91 10.09 -15.38
CA GLN A 11 11.75 11.13 -14.83
C GLN A 11 10.97 11.75 -13.68
N TYR A 12 11.40 11.45 -12.46
CA TYR A 12 10.96 12.20 -11.29
C TYR A 12 11.70 13.54 -11.35
N GLU A 13 10.95 14.62 -11.37
CA GLU A 13 11.52 15.96 -11.32
C GLU A 13 12.37 16.11 -10.04
N PRO A 14 13.45 16.91 -10.08
CA PRO A 14 14.26 17.19 -8.90
C PRO A 14 13.47 17.64 -7.68
N ASP A 15 12.39 18.39 -7.91
CA ASP A 15 11.43 18.85 -6.89
C ASP A 15 10.75 17.70 -6.11
N ASP A 16 10.54 16.54 -6.73
CA ASP A 16 9.95 15.38 -6.04
C ASP A 16 10.92 14.79 -5.01
N LEU A 17 12.22 14.81 -5.28
CA LEU A 17 13.24 14.36 -4.34
C LEU A 17 13.41 15.35 -3.19
N ASP A 18 13.41 16.64 -3.48
CA ASP A 18 13.50 17.71 -2.46
C ASP A 18 12.24 17.74 -1.60
N ARG A 19 11.07 17.54 -2.18
CA ARG A 19 9.81 17.38 -1.44
C ARG A 19 9.81 16.14 -0.55
N LEU A 20 10.38 15.02 -1.00
CA LEU A 20 10.58 13.81 -0.19
C LEU A 20 11.57 14.05 0.95
N LEU A 21 12.63 14.82 0.70
CA LEU A 21 13.61 15.17 1.72
C LEU A 21 13.03 16.16 2.74
N GLN A 22 12.22 17.12 2.31
CA GLN A 22 11.48 18.03 3.20
C GLN A 22 10.44 17.28 4.03
N LEU A 23 9.65 16.39 3.44
CA LEU A 23 8.72 15.53 4.18
C LEU A 23 9.49 14.60 5.15
N ARG A 24 10.64 14.08 4.75
CA ARG A 24 11.52 13.30 5.62
C ARG A 24 12.08 14.12 6.79
N ALA A 25 12.38 15.40 6.57
CA ALA A 25 12.86 16.29 7.61
C ALA A 25 11.75 16.74 8.57
N MET A 26 10.51 16.88 8.07
CA MET A 26 9.34 17.21 8.89
C MET A 26 8.89 16.02 9.76
N TYR A 27 9.07 14.80 9.26
CA TYR A 27 8.90 13.57 10.04
C TYR A 27 10.31 13.11 10.37
N GLU A 28 10.91 13.53 11.51
CA GLU A 28 12.23 13.06 11.95
C GLU A 28 12.35 11.54 11.83
N VAL A 29 12.65 11.06 10.61
CA VAL A 29 13.01 9.67 10.36
C VAL A 29 14.43 9.51 10.88
N ARG A 30 14.55 9.43 12.18
CA ARG A 30 15.75 8.93 12.82
C ARG A 30 15.89 7.48 12.40
N GLY A 31 17.04 7.11 11.88
CA GLY A 31 17.52 5.84 11.35
C GLY A 31 16.83 4.56 11.87
N PRO A 32 17.24 3.31 11.65
CA PRO A 32 16.42 2.11 11.80
C PRO A 32 15.82 1.97 13.22
N GLY A 33 14.94 2.86 13.55
CA GLY A 33 14.14 2.96 14.74
C GLY A 33 12.75 3.29 14.26
N LEU A 34 11.78 2.51 14.67
CA LEU A 34 10.36 2.77 14.58
C LEU A 34 10.09 4.28 14.65
N LEU A 35 9.29 4.80 13.71
CA LEU A 35 8.82 6.17 13.73
C LEU A 35 8.33 6.51 15.13
N THR A 36 9.13 7.24 15.90
CA THR A 36 8.66 7.80 17.16
C THR A 36 7.84 9.03 16.80
N TRP A 37 6.55 8.92 16.88
CA TRP A 37 5.63 10.03 16.80
C TRP A 37 6.00 11.08 17.85
N PRO A 38 5.85 12.39 17.56
CA PRO A 38 5.89 13.38 18.61
C PRO A 38 4.87 12.97 19.67
N SER A 39 5.25 12.97 20.93
CA SER A 39 4.47 12.49 22.07
C SER A 39 2.96 12.71 21.86
N VAL A 40 2.21 11.62 21.60
CA VAL A 40 0.75 11.70 21.60
C VAL A 40 0.30 11.56 23.04
N PRO A 41 -0.03 12.66 23.73
CA PRO A 41 -0.27 12.63 25.18
C PRO A 41 -1.58 11.94 25.56
N MET A 42 -2.53 11.81 24.61
CA MET A 42 -3.87 11.25 24.81
C MET A 42 -4.31 10.49 23.58
N PRO A 43 -5.08 9.40 23.73
CA PRO A 43 -5.70 8.75 22.59
C PRO A 43 -6.64 9.73 21.86
N VAL A 44 -6.50 9.81 20.53
CA VAL A 44 -7.33 10.69 19.71
C VAL A 44 -8.10 9.86 18.67
N VAL A 45 -9.33 10.28 18.39
CA VAL A 45 -10.12 9.75 17.28
C VAL A 45 -9.87 10.61 16.04
N ARG A 46 -9.53 9.96 14.93
CA ARG A 46 -9.32 10.62 13.63
C ARG A 46 -10.04 9.85 12.55
N THR A 47 -10.40 10.53 11.48
CA THR A 47 -10.81 9.87 10.23
C THR A 47 -9.57 9.69 9.37
N ALA A 48 -9.28 8.44 8.98
CA ALA A 48 -8.09 8.09 8.24
C ALA A 48 -8.39 7.03 7.16
N SER A 49 -7.54 6.95 6.16
CA SER A 49 -7.50 5.84 5.22
C SER A 49 -6.41 4.86 5.63
N ILE A 50 -6.78 3.59 5.65
CA ILE A 50 -5.89 2.47 5.94
C ILE A 50 -5.65 1.72 4.65
N MET A 51 -4.38 1.51 4.32
CA MET A 51 -3.96 0.75 3.16
C MET A 51 -3.14 -0.46 3.60
N PHE A 52 -3.51 -1.63 3.11
CA PHE A 52 -2.69 -2.83 3.18
C PHE A 52 -2.22 -3.22 1.79
N THR A 53 -0.99 -3.68 1.70
CA THR A 53 -0.42 -4.27 0.49
C THR A 53 0.03 -5.70 0.80
N ASP A 54 0.08 -6.56 -0.22
CA ASP A 54 0.51 -7.95 -0.05
C ASP A 54 0.98 -8.52 -1.40
N ILE A 55 2.02 -9.37 -1.36
CA ILE A 55 2.52 -10.06 -2.56
C ILE A 55 1.68 -11.29 -2.83
N ARG A 56 1.12 -11.40 -4.02
CA ARG A 56 0.33 -12.57 -4.40
C ARG A 56 1.22 -13.79 -4.60
N GLY A 57 0.89 -14.86 -3.90
CA GLY A 57 1.63 -16.11 -3.99
C GLY A 57 3.00 -16.09 -3.31
N PHE A 58 3.21 -15.26 -2.29
CA PHE A 58 4.48 -15.16 -1.57
C PHE A 58 4.95 -16.50 -1.00
N THR A 59 4.04 -17.36 -0.53
CA THR A 59 4.38 -18.73 -0.09
C THR A 59 5.08 -19.54 -1.20
N ARG A 60 4.60 -19.46 -2.44
CA ARG A 60 5.27 -20.13 -3.57
C ARG A 60 6.63 -19.50 -3.88
N LEU A 61 6.75 -18.19 -3.64
CA LEU A 61 8.02 -17.48 -3.80
C LEU A 61 9.03 -17.98 -2.76
N THR A 62 8.65 -18.13 -1.50
CA THR A 62 9.53 -18.66 -0.45
C THR A 62 9.95 -20.10 -0.74
N GLU A 63 9.06 -20.94 -1.25
CA GLU A 63 9.38 -22.30 -1.69
C GLU A 63 10.41 -22.31 -2.84
N ARG A 64 10.23 -21.41 -3.83
CA ARG A 64 11.17 -21.28 -4.96
C ARG A 64 12.58 -20.89 -4.51
N PHE A 65 12.67 -20.07 -3.47
CA PHE A 65 13.94 -19.61 -2.90
C PHE A 65 14.39 -20.39 -1.66
N ALA A 66 13.88 -21.64 -1.46
CA ALA A 66 14.22 -22.46 -0.29
C ALA A 66 15.72 -22.67 -0.10
N HIS A 67 16.50 -22.67 -1.18
CA HIS A 67 17.96 -22.83 -1.19
C HIS A 67 18.73 -21.53 -1.42
N ASP A 68 18.04 -20.39 -1.58
CA ASP A 68 18.62 -19.07 -1.79
C ASP A 68 17.88 -17.99 -0.99
N PRO A 69 18.03 -17.96 0.33
CA PRO A 69 17.36 -16.95 1.17
C PRO A 69 17.86 -15.52 0.90
N ALA A 70 19.09 -15.36 0.38
CA ALA A 70 19.62 -14.05 0.03
C ALA A 70 18.90 -13.47 -1.20
N GLY A 71 18.68 -14.28 -2.23
CA GLY A 71 17.89 -13.91 -3.41
C GLY A 71 16.44 -13.57 -3.05
N LEU A 72 15.81 -14.33 -2.13
CA LEU A 72 14.47 -13.99 -1.64
C LEU A 72 14.43 -12.59 -1.02
N LEU A 73 15.38 -12.28 -0.15
CA LEU A 73 15.46 -10.97 0.50
C LEU A 73 15.75 -9.85 -0.50
N GLU A 74 16.56 -10.10 -1.51
CA GLU A 74 16.81 -9.12 -2.58
C GLU A 74 15.52 -8.76 -3.33
N VAL A 75 14.76 -9.76 -3.75
CA VAL A 75 13.47 -9.57 -4.43
C VAL A 75 12.48 -8.83 -3.53
N LEU A 76 12.34 -9.27 -2.27
CA LEU A 76 11.44 -8.64 -1.31
C LEU A 76 11.82 -7.18 -1.05
N ASN A 77 13.11 -6.90 -0.82
CA ASN A 77 13.59 -5.54 -0.58
C ASN A 77 13.42 -4.63 -1.80
N ALA A 78 13.61 -5.15 -3.02
CA ALA A 78 13.34 -4.41 -4.25
C ALA A 78 11.87 -3.99 -4.34
N HIS A 79 10.94 -4.88 -3.98
CA HIS A 79 9.52 -4.59 -3.90
C HIS A 79 9.19 -3.59 -2.78
N LEU A 80 9.62 -3.86 -1.54
CA LEU A 80 9.35 -3.00 -0.39
C LEU A 80 9.84 -1.57 -0.62
N LYS A 81 10.97 -1.38 -1.30
CA LYS A 81 11.45 -0.05 -1.69
C LYS A 81 10.42 0.70 -2.54
N LYS A 82 9.68 0.02 -3.43
CA LYS A 82 8.61 0.64 -4.23
C LYS A 82 7.39 0.96 -3.37
N VAL A 83 6.99 0.03 -2.49
CA VAL A 83 5.88 0.24 -1.54
C VAL A 83 6.13 1.47 -0.68
N LEU A 84 7.27 1.50 0.02
CA LEU A 84 7.63 2.59 0.94
C LEU A 84 7.69 3.94 0.21
N ARG A 85 8.27 3.96 -1.00
CA ARG A 85 8.35 5.19 -1.80
C ARG A 85 6.96 5.68 -2.21
N SER A 86 6.08 4.81 -2.69
CA SER A 86 4.72 5.19 -3.12
C SER A 86 3.91 5.76 -1.96
N ILE A 87 4.03 5.16 -0.77
CA ILE A 87 3.38 5.65 0.45
C ILE A 87 3.92 7.02 0.84
N ALA A 88 5.26 7.17 0.89
CA ALA A 88 5.92 8.40 1.34
C ALA A 88 5.62 9.59 0.42
N ILE A 89 5.68 9.41 -0.91
CA ILE A 89 5.37 10.47 -1.90
C ILE A 89 3.94 10.99 -1.69
N CYS A 90 3.00 10.12 -1.34
CA CYS A 90 1.61 10.49 -1.11
C CYS A 90 1.34 10.97 0.34
N GLY A 91 2.37 11.15 1.16
CA GLY A 91 2.23 11.64 2.55
C GLY A 91 1.58 10.63 3.48
N GLY A 92 1.69 9.34 3.18
CA GLY A 92 1.28 8.25 4.06
C GLY A 92 2.37 7.88 5.07
N VAL A 93 1.96 7.26 6.16
CA VAL A 93 2.83 6.74 7.21
C VAL A 93 2.81 5.22 7.16
N VAL A 94 3.97 4.60 7.14
CA VAL A 94 4.11 3.15 7.28
C VAL A 94 4.01 2.80 8.76
N GLU A 95 2.98 2.05 9.13
CA GLU A 95 2.75 1.63 10.51
C GLU A 95 3.58 0.40 10.87
N LYS A 96 3.52 -0.61 10.02
CA LYS A 96 4.23 -1.87 10.23
C LYS A 96 4.33 -2.71 8.96
N PHE A 97 5.30 -3.60 8.98
CA PHE A 97 5.38 -4.72 8.04
C PHE A 97 4.51 -5.88 8.56
N VAL A 98 3.78 -6.52 7.67
CA VAL A 98 2.91 -7.66 7.96
C VAL A 98 3.29 -8.79 6.99
N GLY A 99 4.28 -9.59 7.41
CA GLY A 99 4.89 -10.56 6.50
C GLY A 99 5.61 -9.87 5.35
N ASP A 100 5.20 -10.18 4.14
CA ASP A 100 5.66 -9.56 2.89
C ASP A 100 4.89 -8.27 2.53
N GLY A 101 3.85 -7.97 3.27
CA GLY A 101 3.00 -6.79 3.07
C GLY A 101 3.33 -5.63 3.99
N VAL A 102 2.63 -4.53 3.77
CA VAL A 102 2.78 -3.28 4.52
C VAL A 102 1.41 -2.76 4.92
N MET A 103 1.28 -2.34 6.18
CA MET A 103 0.19 -1.50 6.64
C MET A 103 0.64 -0.04 6.62
N ALA A 104 -0.14 0.81 5.97
CA ALA A 104 0.07 2.25 5.95
C ALA A 104 -1.20 3.01 6.27
N THR A 105 -1.04 4.23 6.79
CA THR A 105 -2.13 5.14 7.13
C THR A 105 -1.96 6.48 6.44
N PHE A 106 -3.09 7.12 6.14
CA PHE A 106 -3.17 8.47 5.62
C PHE A 106 -4.18 9.24 6.49
N GLY A 107 -3.76 10.34 7.10
CA GLY A 107 -4.59 11.14 8.00
C GLY A 107 -4.58 10.70 9.47
N ALA A 108 -3.93 9.59 9.84
CA ALA A 108 -3.84 9.16 11.23
C ALA A 108 -2.92 10.07 12.07
N GLY A 109 -1.84 10.56 11.49
CA GLY A 109 -0.84 11.40 12.18
C GLY A 109 -1.22 12.88 12.32
N GLY A 110 -2.23 13.36 11.62
CA GLY A 110 -2.65 14.77 11.61
C GLY A 110 -3.82 15.00 10.66
N GLU A 111 -4.28 16.24 10.58
CA GLU A 111 -5.30 16.61 9.63
C GLU A 111 -4.80 16.46 8.20
N GLN A 112 -5.49 15.65 7.41
CA GLN A 112 -5.20 15.39 6.01
C GLN A 112 -6.53 15.17 5.29
N PRO A 113 -7.22 16.25 4.90
CA PRO A 113 -8.57 16.18 4.32
C PRO A 113 -8.65 15.32 3.06
N ASP A 114 -7.57 15.24 2.31
CA ASP A 114 -7.39 14.47 1.07
C ASP A 114 -6.80 13.06 1.30
N HIS A 115 -6.90 12.52 2.53
CA HIS A 115 -6.31 11.23 2.89
C HIS A 115 -6.78 10.05 2.00
N VAL A 116 -8.01 10.09 1.48
CA VAL A 116 -8.52 9.05 0.58
C VAL A 116 -7.84 9.14 -0.77
N ASP A 117 -7.71 10.34 -1.35
CA ASP A 117 -7.04 10.57 -2.62
C ASP A 117 -5.57 10.14 -2.56
N ARG A 118 -4.91 10.46 -1.46
CA ARG A 118 -3.52 10.08 -1.23
C ARG A 118 -3.33 8.58 -1.12
N ALA A 119 -4.23 7.89 -0.41
CA ALA A 119 -4.19 6.43 -0.32
C ALA A 119 -4.40 5.77 -1.70
N MET A 120 -5.33 6.29 -2.50
CA MET A 120 -5.56 5.81 -3.86
C MET A 120 -4.38 6.09 -4.78
N ALA A 121 -3.83 7.31 -4.74
CA ALA A 121 -2.63 7.66 -5.51
C ALA A 121 -1.43 6.76 -5.15
N ALA A 122 -1.24 6.46 -3.86
CA ALA A 122 -0.20 5.55 -3.41
C ALA A 122 -0.40 4.13 -3.95
N ALA A 123 -1.64 3.61 -3.94
CA ALA A 123 -1.96 2.29 -4.47
C ALA A 123 -1.72 2.21 -5.99
N ILE A 124 -2.20 3.19 -6.75
CA ILE A 124 -1.99 3.28 -8.20
C ILE A 124 -0.50 3.38 -8.52
N GLY A 125 0.21 4.27 -7.83
CA GLY A 125 1.65 4.45 -7.99
C GLY A 125 2.46 3.19 -7.66
N LEU A 126 2.06 2.46 -6.60
CA LEU A 126 2.68 1.20 -6.23
C LEU A 126 2.52 0.14 -7.33
N ILE A 127 1.29 -0.07 -7.82
CA ILE A 127 1.03 -1.09 -8.86
C ILE A 127 1.82 -0.75 -10.12
N GLY A 128 1.83 0.53 -10.53
CA GLY A 128 2.64 0.99 -11.67
C GLY A 128 4.15 0.79 -11.47
N ALA A 129 4.65 1.11 -10.27
CA ALA A 129 6.07 0.92 -9.95
C ALA A 129 6.46 -0.55 -9.86
N ASN A 130 5.56 -1.42 -9.39
CA ASN A 130 5.77 -2.86 -9.37
C ASN A 130 5.76 -3.45 -10.78
N GLU A 131 4.90 -2.96 -11.66
CA GLU A 131 4.90 -3.35 -13.07
C GLU A 131 6.20 -2.93 -13.79
N ALA A 132 6.70 -1.73 -13.50
CA ALA A 132 7.99 -1.29 -14.01
C ALA A 132 9.15 -2.17 -13.49
N LEU A 133 9.09 -2.61 -12.23
CA LEU A 133 10.03 -3.56 -11.66
C LEU A 133 9.98 -4.90 -12.39
N ASN A 134 8.77 -5.44 -12.64
CA ASN A 134 8.58 -6.67 -13.38
C ASN A 134 9.15 -6.61 -14.80
N ARG A 135 8.91 -5.50 -15.52
CA ARG A 135 9.49 -5.33 -16.88
C ARG A 135 11.01 -5.37 -16.88
N LYS A 136 11.64 -4.87 -15.83
CA LYS A 136 13.10 -4.84 -15.71
C LYS A 136 13.68 -6.18 -15.26
N SER A 137 13.03 -6.87 -14.34
CA SER A 137 13.66 -7.95 -13.56
C SER A 137 13.00 -9.31 -13.73
N ALA A 138 11.79 -9.42 -14.33
CA ALA A 138 11.10 -10.70 -14.44
C ALA A 138 11.84 -11.72 -15.33
N ALA A 139 12.60 -11.26 -16.33
CA ALA A 139 13.42 -12.15 -17.16
C ALA A 139 14.55 -12.79 -16.35
N ASP A 140 15.22 -12.00 -15.49
CA ASP A 140 16.30 -12.48 -14.64
C ASP A 140 15.78 -13.37 -13.50
N TRP A 141 14.65 -13.00 -12.93
CA TRP A 141 14.00 -13.75 -11.86
C TRP A 141 13.30 -15.01 -12.33
N GLY A 142 12.85 -15.03 -13.60
CA GLY A 142 12.03 -16.11 -14.18
C GLY A 142 10.61 -16.19 -13.60
N PHE A 143 10.11 -15.08 -13.01
CA PHE A 143 8.74 -14.89 -12.52
C PHE A 143 8.38 -13.42 -12.45
N ARG A 144 7.09 -13.13 -12.33
CA ARG A 144 6.56 -11.78 -12.06
C ARG A 144 6.15 -11.67 -10.59
N LEU A 145 6.41 -10.53 -10.02
CA LEU A 145 5.99 -10.20 -8.67
C LEU A 145 4.65 -9.47 -8.76
N GLU A 146 3.63 -10.05 -8.21
CA GLU A 146 2.27 -9.54 -8.28
C GLU A 146 1.85 -8.99 -6.91
N VAL A 147 1.16 -7.87 -6.91
CA VAL A 147 0.74 -7.18 -5.67
C VAL A 147 -0.75 -6.90 -5.69
N GLY A 148 -1.40 -7.10 -4.55
CA GLY A 148 -2.76 -6.68 -4.27
C GLY A 148 -2.79 -5.58 -3.22
N VAL A 149 -3.81 -4.72 -3.28
CA VAL A 149 -3.99 -3.61 -2.33
C VAL A 149 -5.41 -3.62 -1.79
N GLY A 150 -5.55 -3.38 -0.48
CA GLY A 150 -6.83 -3.18 0.19
C GLY A 150 -6.88 -1.80 0.85
N ILE A 151 -7.94 -1.02 0.60
CA ILE A 151 -8.11 0.33 1.17
C ILE A 151 -9.48 0.46 1.82
N ALA A 152 -9.48 0.92 3.06
CA ALA A 152 -10.68 1.30 3.79
C ALA A 152 -10.50 2.65 4.47
N SER A 153 -11.57 3.41 4.63
CA SER A 153 -11.54 4.74 5.27
C SER A 153 -12.65 4.85 6.31
N GLY A 154 -12.31 5.46 7.43
CA GLY A 154 -13.23 5.69 8.53
C GLY A 154 -12.54 6.09 9.84
N PRO A 155 -13.28 6.10 10.96
CA PRO A 155 -12.74 6.48 12.25
C PRO A 155 -11.74 5.45 12.78
N VAL A 156 -10.64 5.96 13.34
CA VAL A 156 -9.59 5.21 14.04
C VAL A 156 -9.25 5.88 15.35
N VAL A 157 -8.83 5.09 16.32
CA VAL A 157 -8.20 5.56 17.55
C VAL A 157 -6.69 5.47 17.34
N VAL A 158 -6.02 6.60 17.55
CA VAL A 158 -4.56 6.71 17.50
C VAL A 158 -4.07 6.94 18.92
N GLY A 159 -3.15 6.11 19.38
CA GLY A 159 -2.62 6.23 20.75
C GLY A 159 -1.56 5.20 21.08
N ALA A 160 -0.96 5.32 22.25
CA ALA A 160 0.00 4.35 22.75
C ALA A 160 -0.69 3.03 23.09
N VAL A 161 -0.20 1.94 22.53
CA VAL A 161 -0.68 0.57 22.74
C VAL A 161 0.45 -0.26 23.34
N GLY A 162 0.20 -0.86 24.49
CA GLY A 162 1.19 -1.67 25.16
C GLY A 162 1.12 -1.55 26.70
N SER A 163 2.22 -1.86 27.35
CA SER A 163 2.41 -1.73 28.80
C SER A 163 3.30 -0.51 29.13
N ALA A 164 3.47 -0.25 30.43
CA ALA A 164 4.40 0.78 30.91
C ALA A 164 5.85 0.53 30.45
N ASP A 165 6.23 -0.75 30.30
CA ASP A 165 7.60 -1.14 29.95
C ASP A 165 7.84 -1.16 28.43
N ARG A 166 6.78 -1.33 27.64
CA ARG A 166 6.86 -1.37 26.18
C ARG A 166 5.56 -0.93 25.55
N SER A 167 5.58 0.24 24.95
CA SER A 167 4.47 0.77 24.20
C SER A 167 4.92 1.25 22.83
N GLU A 168 4.04 1.10 21.86
CA GLU A 168 4.20 1.64 20.51
C GLU A 168 2.96 2.44 20.14
N LEU A 169 3.10 3.38 19.25
CA LEU A 169 1.93 4.07 18.73
C LEU A 169 1.15 3.09 17.84
N GLY A 170 -0.13 2.97 18.13
CA GLY A 170 -1.04 2.08 17.39
C GLY A 170 -2.19 2.85 16.77
N VAL A 171 -2.65 2.35 15.64
CA VAL A 171 -3.86 2.78 14.96
C VAL A 171 -4.88 1.65 15.05
N LEU A 172 -5.97 1.88 15.77
CA LEU A 172 -6.99 0.87 16.08
C LEU A 172 -8.35 1.30 15.52
N GLY A 173 -9.10 0.35 15.00
CA GLY A 173 -10.46 0.57 14.51
C GLY A 173 -10.92 -0.57 13.61
N ASP A 174 -12.24 -0.68 13.43
CA ASP A 174 -12.81 -1.69 12.54
C ASP A 174 -12.32 -1.53 11.09
N VAL A 175 -12.10 -0.29 10.67
CA VAL A 175 -11.56 0.05 9.35
C VAL A 175 -10.20 -0.60 9.07
N VAL A 176 -9.37 -0.82 10.10
CA VAL A 176 -8.08 -1.52 9.97
C VAL A 176 -8.31 -2.99 9.58
N ASN A 177 -9.25 -3.65 10.29
CA ASN A 177 -9.60 -5.04 10.02
C ASN A 177 -10.27 -5.21 8.65
N VAL A 178 -11.07 -4.23 8.24
CA VAL A 178 -11.70 -4.22 6.90
C VAL A 178 -10.63 -4.13 5.83
N ALA A 179 -9.68 -3.18 5.91
CA ALA A 179 -8.61 -3.03 4.94
C ALA A 179 -7.73 -4.29 4.84
N ALA A 180 -7.41 -4.91 5.99
CA ALA A 180 -6.67 -6.18 6.04
C ALA A 180 -7.41 -7.34 5.35
N ARG A 181 -8.74 -7.41 5.46
CA ARG A 181 -9.55 -8.41 4.74
C ARG A 181 -9.64 -8.11 3.25
N LEU A 182 -9.69 -6.85 2.86
CA LEU A 182 -9.72 -6.46 1.46
C LEU A 182 -8.45 -6.91 0.74
N VAL A 183 -7.27 -6.65 1.29
CA VAL A 183 -6.01 -7.04 0.66
C VAL A 183 -5.91 -8.55 0.47
N THR A 184 -6.41 -9.36 1.41
CA THR A 184 -6.40 -10.82 1.28
C THR A 184 -7.19 -11.31 0.06
N ASN A 185 -8.23 -10.57 -0.35
CA ASN A 185 -9.10 -10.92 -1.48
C ASN A 185 -8.75 -10.17 -2.78
N ALA A 186 -7.78 -9.25 -2.75
CA ALA A 186 -7.34 -8.54 -3.94
C ALA A 186 -6.52 -9.47 -4.85
N GLY A 187 -6.83 -9.48 -6.12
CA GLY A 187 -6.06 -10.18 -7.14
C GLY A 187 -4.78 -9.43 -7.53
N PRO A 188 -4.00 -10.00 -8.45
CA PRO A 188 -2.83 -9.36 -9.04
C PRO A 188 -3.17 -8.02 -9.71
N GLY A 189 -2.48 -6.94 -9.31
CA GLY A 189 -2.70 -5.61 -9.87
C GLY A 189 -4.07 -4.99 -9.51
N GLU A 190 -4.75 -5.54 -8.50
CA GLU A 190 -6.05 -5.06 -8.07
C GLU A 190 -5.97 -4.19 -6.81
N VAL A 191 -6.84 -3.20 -6.76
CA VAL A 191 -7.18 -2.44 -5.56
C VAL A 191 -8.61 -2.78 -5.16
N LEU A 192 -8.80 -3.35 -3.98
CA LEU A 192 -10.11 -3.48 -3.37
C LEU A 192 -10.34 -2.35 -2.37
N MET A 193 -11.50 -1.73 -2.44
CA MET A 193 -11.83 -0.58 -1.60
C MET A 193 -13.26 -0.64 -1.06
N THR A 194 -13.48 0.01 0.08
CA THR A 194 -14.83 0.18 0.62
C THR A 194 -15.63 1.21 -0.15
N GLY A 195 -16.97 1.16 -0.07
CA GLY A 195 -17.85 2.14 -0.69
C GLY A 195 -17.57 3.58 -0.23
N THR A 196 -17.08 3.78 0.99
CA THR A 196 -16.65 5.10 1.48
C THR A 196 -15.46 5.63 0.68
N VAL A 197 -14.45 4.81 0.43
CA VAL A 197 -13.29 5.16 -0.41
C VAL A 197 -13.73 5.42 -1.83
N TYR A 198 -14.53 4.51 -2.41
CA TYR A 198 -15.01 4.64 -3.78
C TYR A 198 -15.74 5.96 -4.02
N ARG A 199 -16.73 6.30 -3.18
CA ARG A 199 -17.52 7.53 -3.34
C ARG A 199 -16.68 8.81 -3.27
N ALA A 200 -15.57 8.78 -2.55
CA ALA A 200 -14.67 9.94 -2.45
C ALA A 200 -13.82 10.16 -3.71
N VAL A 201 -13.63 9.12 -4.54
CA VAL A 201 -12.74 9.16 -5.72
C VAL A 201 -13.44 8.85 -7.04
N ALA A 202 -14.73 8.53 -7.01
CA ALA A 202 -15.50 8.05 -8.18
C ALA A 202 -15.42 8.98 -9.38
N ASP A 203 -15.54 10.30 -9.17
CA ASP A 203 -15.51 11.30 -10.23
C ASP A 203 -14.15 11.37 -10.96
N ARG A 204 -13.08 10.87 -10.32
CA ARG A 204 -11.71 10.90 -10.86
C ARG A 204 -11.28 9.57 -11.46
N LEU A 205 -11.99 8.49 -11.13
CA LEU A 205 -11.69 7.12 -11.59
C LEU A 205 -12.64 6.63 -12.68
N GLN A 206 -13.05 7.49 -13.59
CA GLN A 206 -14.18 7.32 -14.53
C GLN A 206 -14.20 6.05 -15.39
N SER A 207 -13.17 5.22 -15.44
CA SER A 207 -13.12 4.10 -16.37
C SER A 207 -12.68 2.75 -15.82
N GLU A 208 -12.28 2.67 -14.56
CA GLU A 208 -11.50 1.52 -14.06
C GLU A 208 -12.27 0.58 -13.12
N LEU A 209 -13.54 0.89 -12.82
CA LEU A 209 -14.35 0.07 -11.92
C LEU A 209 -14.97 -1.13 -12.63
N THR A 210 -14.49 -2.30 -12.27
CA THR A 210 -14.90 -3.55 -12.92
C THR A 210 -15.98 -4.33 -12.16
N SER A 211 -16.16 -4.13 -10.86
CA SER A 211 -17.21 -4.84 -10.12
C SER A 211 -17.54 -4.25 -8.75
N GLN A 212 -18.78 -4.42 -8.35
CA GLN A 212 -19.27 -4.17 -7.00
C GLN A 212 -19.67 -5.52 -6.39
N SER A 213 -19.22 -5.80 -5.17
CA SER A 213 -19.69 -6.94 -4.40
C SER A 213 -20.02 -6.54 -2.97
N ALA A 214 -21.07 -7.16 -2.41
CA ALA A 214 -21.41 -6.96 -1.01
C ALA A 214 -20.80 -8.09 -0.18
N VAL A 215 -19.94 -7.75 0.78
CA VAL A 215 -19.43 -8.71 1.76
C VAL A 215 -20.16 -8.50 3.06
N ARG A 216 -20.74 -9.56 3.63
CA ARG A 216 -21.42 -9.51 4.92
C ARG A 216 -20.40 -9.24 6.03
N GLY A 217 -20.53 -8.09 6.70
CA GLY A 217 -19.83 -7.76 7.92
C GLY A 217 -20.71 -7.98 9.15
N ARG A 218 -20.15 -7.79 10.34
CA ARG A 218 -20.81 -8.02 11.64
C ARG A 218 -22.10 -7.18 11.87
N SER A 219 -22.30 -6.09 11.11
CA SER A 219 -23.43 -5.15 11.31
C SER A 219 -24.05 -4.63 10.01
N GLY A 220 -23.93 -5.37 8.89
CA GLY A 220 -24.51 -4.99 7.60
C GLY A 220 -23.73 -5.51 6.41
N SER A 221 -24.24 -5.27 5.21
CA SER A 221 -23.50 -5.51 3.97
C SER A 221 -22.49 -4.40 3.74
N LEU A 222 -21.20 -4.74 3.65
CA LEU A 222 -20.16 -3.81 3.27
C LEU A 222 -20.06 -3.78 1.73
N GLU A 223 -20.26 -2.62 1.14
CA GLU A 223 -20.00 -2.43 -0.28
C GLU A 223 -18.50 -2.44 -0.56
N ILE A 224 -18.09 -3.32 -1.47
CA ILE A 224 -16.70 -3.43 -1.92
C ILE A 224 -16.65 -3.14 -3.41
N TYR A 225 -15.72 -2.31 -3.78
CA TYR A 225 -15.42 -1.95 -5.16
C TYR A 225 -14.04 -2.48 -5.54
N ARG A 226 -13.92 -2.95 -6.76
CA ARG A 226 -12.68 -3.46 -7.34
C ARG A 226 -12.23 -2.58 -8.48
N MET A 227 -10.97 -2.20 -8.45
CA MET A 227 -10.30 -1.54 -9.55
C MET A 227 -9.12 -2.41 -10.00
N ALA A 228 -9.13 -2.85 -11.26
CA ALA A 228 -8.02 -3.57 -11.88
C ALA A 228 -7.19 -2.59 -12.71
N LEU A 229 -5.96 -2.33 -12.31
CA LEU A 229 -5.05 -1.38 -12.97
C LEU A 229 -4.19 -2.03 -14.05
N LEU A 230 -4.02 -3.32 -13.97
CA LEU A 230 -3.36 -4.12 -15.00
C LEU A 230 -4.41 -5.00 -15.63
N GLY A 231 -4.62 -4.85 -16.95
CA GLY A 231 -5.57 -5.66 -17.68
C GLY A 231 -5.25 -7.14 -17.48
N GLY A 232 -6.03 -7.79 -16.64
CA GLY A 232 -6.08 -9.23 -16.53
C GLY A 232 -6.72 -9.82 -17.78
N ARG A 233 -6.03 -9.79 -18.91
CA ARG A 233 -6.27 -10.70 -20.01
C ARG A 233 -5.33 -11.91 -19.84
N GLY A 234 -5.59 -12.68 -18.80
CA GLY A 234 -5.21 -14.06 -18.74
C GLY A 234 -6.45 -14.86 -19.12
N GLU A 235 -6.61 -15.21 -20.38
CA GLU A 235 -7.48 -16.31 -20.78
C GLU A 235 -6.97 -17.54 -20.02
N LEU A 236 -7.82 -18.04 -19.12
CA LEU A 236 -7.68 -19.37 -18.56
C LEU A 236 -8.00 -20.34 -19.71
N THR A 237 -7.00 -20.91 -20.33
CA THR A 237 -7.08 -22.16 -21.09
C THR A 237 -6.60 -23.30 -20.22
#